data_ff8ed658504ff8c5dc23c58a11df0fce
#
_entry.id   ff8ed658504ff8c5dc23c58a11df0fce
#
_cell.length_a   1.000
_cell.length_b   1.000
_cell.length_c   1.000
_cell.angle_alpha   90.00
_cell.angle_beta   90.00
_cell.angle_gamma   90.00
#
_symmetry.space_group_name_H-M   'P 1'
#
loop_
_entity.id
_entity.type
_entity.pdbx_description
1 polymer ?
#
loop_
_entity_poly.entity_id
_entity_poly.type
_entity_poly.pdbx_seq_one_letter_code
_entity_poly.pdbx_strand_id
1 'polypeptide(L)'
;DVLGSRGLGDVYKRQIYASAGDGESTQDVVYSGHNLIAENGRLSAESELFDAQTISTEIDVSRLASERRRMTTFETVTEPVYRENVFSLQMEETKLTRYIDPMPFVPSGERDRTLRCEEILSIQSMGLKKRLEHTHCKSAVIGISGGLDSTLALLVTVRAFDALGMDHSNIKAVTMPGFGTTDRTYDNAVSLIRCLGADFIEVDIKDAVNIHFRDIGQDPSMHDVTYENGQARERTQILMDIANKSGGMVIGTGDLSELALGWATYNGDHMSMYAVNASVPKTLVRHLVRYYADTCGDETLKQVLLDVLDTPVSPELLPPEDGKISQKTEDLVGPYELHDFYLYHMLRLSYAPAKVYRLAKQAFAGTYDDATIFKWLETFYRRFFAQQFKRSCLPDGPKVGSVAVSPRGDLRMPSDACASIWLAELEELKDAVSQG
;
A
#
# COMPACT_ATOMS: atom_id res chain seq x y z
N ASP A 1 -1.55 38.33 -4.67
CA ASP A 1 -1.64 36.95 -4.32
C ASP A 1 -1.35 35.95 -5.47
N VAL A 2 -1.56 36.36 -6.69
CA VAL A 2 -1.31 35.51 -7.86
C VAL A 2 0.19 35.37 -8.14
N LEU A 3 1.02 36.27 -7.66
CA LEU A 3 2.48 36.24 -7.88
C LEU A 3 3.20 35.24 -6.99
N GLY A 4 2.76 35.04 -5.74
CA GLY A 4 3.34 34.08 -4.84
C GLY A 4 3.17 32.65 -5.30
N SER A 5 2.00 32.29 -5.82
CA SER A 5 1.69 30.92 -6.25
C SER A 5 2.39 30.49 -7.55
N ARG A 6 2.70 31.41 -8.46
CA ARG A 6 3.36 31.07 -9.72
C ARG A 6 4.85 30.78 -9.59
N GLY A 7 5.54 31.45 -8.65
CA GLY A 7 6.96 31.18 -8.39
C GLY A 7 7.18 30.01 -7.43
N LEU A 8 6.23 29.67 -6.58
CA LEU A 8 6.29 28.59 -5.61
C LEU A 8 5.85 27.23 -6.18
N GLY A 9 5.34 27.19 -7.41
CA GLY A 9 4.91 25.98 -8.09
C GLY A 9 6.03 25.13 -8.69
N ASP A 10 7.29 25.57 -8.59
CA ASP A 10 8.44 24.83 -9.11
C ASP A 10 8.72 23.58 -8.26
N VAL A 11 8.48 22.41 -8.83
CA VAL A 11 8.89 21.12 -8.25
C VAL A 11 10.43 20.97 -8.30
N TYR A 12 10.99 20.06 -7.49
CA TYR A 12 12.44 19.79 -7.31
C TYR A 12 13.31 20.98 -6.85
N LYS A 13 12.69 22.05 -6.38
CA LYS A 13 13.35 23.23 -5.81
C LYS A 13 12.86 23.52 -4.40
N ARG A 14 13.69 24.24 -3.65
CA ARG A 14 13.28 25.02 -2.48
C ARG A 14 13.29 26.48 -2.88
N GLN A 15 12.36 27.25 -2.36
CA GLN A 15 12.25 28.67 -2.59
C GLN A 15 12.07 29.36 -1.23
N ILE A 16 12.90 30.36 -0.99
CA ILE A 16 12.78 31.25 0.17
C ILE A 16 12.52 32.63 -0.44
N TYR A 17 11.34 33.16 -0.14
CA TYR A 17 10.94 34.50 -0.56
C TYR A 17 10.90 35.37 0.67
N ALA A 18 11.76 36.40 0.71
CA ALA A 18 11.79 37.43 1.73
C ALA A 18 11.36 38.74 1.08
N SER A 19 10.23 39.26 1.49
CA SER A 19 9.68 40.51 0.96
C SER A 19 10.18 41.71 1.74
N ALA A 20 10.24 42.86 1.09
CA ALA A 20 10.36 44.17 1.77
C ALA A 20 9.19 44.39 2.74
N GLY A 21 9.42 45.01 3.85
CA GLY A 21 8.43 45.20 4.91
C GLY A 21 8.56 46.51 5.64
N ASP A 22 8.35 46.49 6.96
CA ASP A 22 8.41 47.65 7.82
C ASP A 22 9.80 48.33 7.76
N GLY A 23 9.81 49.64 7.64
CA GLY A 23 11.02 50.44 7.47
C GLY A 23 11.45 50.69 6.03
N GLU A 24 10.82 50.06 5.03
CA GLU A 24 11.01 50.36 3.62
C GLU A 24 10.25 51.61 3.18
N SER A 25 10.54 52.07 1.95
CA SER A 25 9.86 53.26 1.40
C SER A 25 8.34 53.07 1.29
N THR A 26 7.59 54.10 1.70
CA THR A 26 6.11 54.10 1.64
C THR A 26 5.56 55.21 0.73
N GLN A 27 6.31 55.60 -0.32
CA GLN A 27 5.86 56.71 -1.19
C GLN A 27 4.57 56.34 -1.90
N ASP A 28 4.62 55.45 -2.92
CA ASP A 28 3.43 54.99 -3.66
C ASP A 28 3.10 53.54 -3.32
N VAL A 29 4.03 52.79 -2.74
CA VAL A 29 3.92 51.38 -2.44
C VAL A 29 4.17 51.16 -0.95
N VAL A 30 3.29 50.38 -0.32
CA VAL A 30 3.46 49.91 1.04
C VAL A 30 3.78 48.42 0.97
N TYR A 31 4.90 48.02 1.56
CA TYR A 31 5.39 46.65 1.52
C TYR A 31 4.83 45.82 2.67
N SER A 32 4.38 44.62 2.36
CA SER A 32 3.67 43.76 3.30
C SER A 32 4.58 42.93 4.21
N GLY A 33 5.87 42.82 3.92
CA GLY A 33 6.76 41.94 4.68
C GLY A 33 6.44 40.44 4.54
N HIS A 34 5.69 40.03 3.51
CA HIS A 34 5.21 38.68 3.33
C HIS A 34 6.36 37.75 3.00
N ASN A 35 6.72 36.87 3.93
CA ASN A 35 7.78 35.89 3.77
C ASN A 35 7.20 34.48 3.51
N LEU A 36 7.81 33.73 2.60
CA LEU A 36 7.34 32.42 2.19
C LEU A 36 8.52 31.45 2.10
N ILE A 37 8.34 30.21 2.57
CA ILE A 37 9.27 29.11 2.31
C ILE A 37 8.50 27.96 1.69
N ALA A 38 8.94 27.53 0.51
CA ALA A 38 8.34 26.43 -0.23
C ALA A 38 9.33 25.32 -0.56
N GLU A 39 8.87 24.08 -0.56
CA GLU A 39 9.61 22.89 -0.91
C GLU A 39 8.83 22.07 -1.92
N ASN A 40 9.42 21.77 -3.07
CA ASN A 40 8.84 20.92 -4.13
C ASN A 40 7.41 21.31 -4.52
N GLY A 41 7.17 22.62 -4.66
CA GLY A 41 5.88 23.17 -5.04
C GLY A 41 4.84 23.26 -3.92
N ARG A 42 5.22 22.96 -2.68
CA ARG A 42 4.36 23.05 -1.50
C ARG A 42 4.86 24.16 -0.56
N LEU A 43 3.94 25.01 -0.10
CA LEU A 43 4.23 25.99 0.93
C LEU A 43 4.48 25.29 2.27
N SER A 44 5.64 25.56 2.88
CA SER A 44 6.09 24.95 4.14
C SER A 44 6.02 25.90 5.32
N ALA A 45 6.21 27.20 5.08
CA ALA A 45 6.03 28.24 6.09
C ALA A 45 5.63 29.56 5.41
N GLU A 46 4.85 30.37 6.10
CA GLU A 46 4.30 31.66 5.65
C GLU A 46 4.22 32.61 6.83
N SER A 47 4.58 33.90 6.63
CA SER A 47 4.36 34.93 7.62
C SER A 47 3.00 35.60 7.43
N GLU A 48 2.50 36.22 8.50
CA GLU A 48 1.39 37.16 8.37
C GLU A 48 1.80 38.41 7.58
N LEU A 49 0.81 39.06 6.96
CA LEU A 49 1.01 40.29 6.22
C LEU A 49 1.16 41.48 7.22
N PHE A 50 2.08 42.38 6.91
CA PHE A 50 2.33 43.56 7.70
C PHE A 50 2.79 43.29 9.16
N ASP A 51 3.33 42.09 9.38
CA ASP A 51 3.96 41.71 10.64
C ASP A 51 5.43 41.33 10.37
N ALA A 52 6.34 41.98 11.10
CA ALA A 52 7.79 41.74 10.96
C ALA A 52 8.20 40.42 11.63
N GLN A 53 7.80 39.30 11.06
CA GLN A 53 8.08 37.97 11.58
C GLN A 53 9.27 37.32 10.90
N THR A 54 10.06 36.59 11.68
CA THR A 54 11.02 35.60 11.17
C THR A 54 10.32 34.25 11.09
N ILE A 55 10.31 33.65 9.90
CA ILE A 55 9.78 32.28 9.70
C ILE A 55 10.92 31.31 9.53
N SER A 56 10.72 30.09 10.00
CA SER A 56 11.66 28.98 9.86
C SER A 56 10.92 27.67 9.56
N THR A 57 11.56 26.79 8.82
CA THR A 57 11.03 25.45 8.57
C THR A 57 12.17 24.49 8.20
N GLU A 58 11.86 23.20 8.19
CA GLU A 58 12.77 22.14 7.77
C GLU A 58 12.58 21.85 6.29
N ILE A 59 13.69 21.65 5.56
CA ILE A 59 13.69 21.32 4.13
C ILE A 59 14.32 19.95 3.92
N ASP A 60 13.64 19.08 3.18
CA ASP A 60 14.15 17.77 2.79
C ASP A 60 14.98 17.85 1.50
N VAL A 61 16.27 18.12 1.65
CA VAL A 61 17.21 18.26 0.53
C VAL A 61 17.37 16.94 -0.24
N SER A 62 17.32 15.80 0.44
CA SER A 62 17.44 14.47 -0.22
C SER A 62 16.25 14.18 -1.14
N ARG A 63 15.05 14.61 -0.75
CA ARG A 63 13.87 14.52 -1.61
C ARG A 63 14.05 15.33 -2.88
N LEU A 64 14.50 16.57 -2.75
CA LEU A 64 14.76 17.43 -3.93
C LEU A 64 15.82 16.84 -4.85
N ALA A 65 16.89 16.26 -4.29
CA ALA A 65 17.92 15.58 -5.06
C ALA A 65 17.38 14.33 -5.79
N SER A 66 16.50 13.57 -5.15
CA SER A 66 15.84 12.40 -5.75
C SER A 66 14.92 12.80 -6.91
N GLU A 67 14.09 13.82 -6.72
CA GLU A 67 13.21 14.31 -7.78
C GLU A 67 14.02 14.87 -8.99
N ARG A 68 15.11 15.57 -8.74
CA ARG A 68 16.00 16.06 -9.81
C ARG A 68 16.66 14.93 -10.60
N ARG A 69 17.09 13.85 -9.95
CA ARG A 69 17.69 12.69 -10.62
C ARG A 69 16.72 11.97 -11.58
N ARG A 70 15.42 12.10 -11.35
CA ARG A 70 14.39 11.55 -12.23
C ARG A 70 14.15 12.42 -13.49
N MET A 71 14.61 13.66 -13.47
CA MET A 71 14.49 14.60 -14.59
C MET A 71 15.67 14.44 -15.53
N THR A 72 15.40 13.90 -16.71
CA THR A 72 16.44 13.68 -17.74
C THR A 72 16.55 14.82 -18.75
N THR A 73 15.77 15.89 -18.57
CA THR A 73 15.71 17.05 -19.47
C THR A 73 16.70 18.16 -19.11
N PHE A 74 17.42 18.06 -17.99
CA PHE A 74 18.48 19.00 -17.65
C PHE A 74 19.78 18.60 -18.34
N GLU A 75 20.37 19.54 -19.04
CA GLU A 75 21.70 19.37 -19.63
C GLU A 75 22.76 19.39 -18.53
N THR A 76 23.72 18.48 -18.64
CA THR A 76 24.89 18.47 -17.76
C THR A 76 25.89 19.46 -18.35
N VAL A 77 26.14 20.58 -17.66
CA VAL A 77 27.19 21.52 -18.07
C VAL A 77 28.55 20.89 -17.73
N THR A 78 29.32 20.56 -18.73
CA THR A 78 30.61 19.88 -18.59
C THR A 78 31.81 20.86 -18.49
N GLU A 79 31.62 22.12 -18.85
CA GLU A 79 32.67 23.13 -18.75
C GLU A 79 32.53 23.97 -17.48
N PRO A 80 33.59 24.09 -16.66
CA PRO A 80 33.53 24.88 -15.43
C PRO A 80 33.55 26.38 -15.77
N VAL A 81 32.37 26.97 -15.89
CA VAL A 81 32.19 28.44 -16.10
C VAL A 81 32.31 29.21 -14.79
N TYR A 82 32.29 28.49 -13.66
CA TYR A 82 32.21 29.06 -12.32
C TYR A 82 33.48 28.78 -11.52
N ARG A 83 33.85 29.76 -10.67
CA ARG A 83 34.87 29.53 -9.64
C ARG A 83 34.21 28.73 -8.48
N GLU A 84 34.77 27.58 -8.22
CA GLU A 84 34.32 26.74 -7.14
C GLU A 84 35.03 27.13 -5.80
N ASN A 85 34.26 27.43 -4.77
CA ASN A 85 34.77 27.66 -3.41
C ASN A 85 34.29 26.52 -2.54
N VAL A 86 35.20 25.65 -2.14
CA VAL A 86 34.89 24.50 -1.29
C VAL A 86 35.01 24.94 0.18
N PHE A 87 33.98 24.63 0.97
CA PHE A 87 33.99 24.80 2.40
C PHE A 87 33.29 23.64 3.10
N SER A 88 33.59 23.37 4.34
CA SER A 88 32.94 22.36 5.16
C SER A 88 32.28 23.01 6.37
N LEU A 89 31.08 22.50 6.71
CA LEU A 89 30.37 22.87 7.92
C LEU A 89 30.25 21.63 8.80
N GLN A 90 30.56 21.76 10.10
CA GLN A 90 30.13 20.74 11.07
C GLN A 90 28.63 20.95 11.30
N MET A 91 27.85 19.92 10.93
CA MET A 91 26.41 19.92 11.10
C MET A 91 26.04 18.97 12.24
N GLU A 92 25.32 19.47 13.21
CA GLU A 92 24.65 18.60 14.19
C GLU A 92 23.41 17.94 13.56
N GLU A 93 23.01 16.81 14.13
CA GLU A 93 21.79 16.16 13.66
C GLU A 93 20.57 17.06 13.97
N THR A 94 19.83 17.42 12.91
CA THR A 94 18.64 18.24 13.03
C THR A 94 17.54 17.48 13.77
N LYS A 95 17.04 18.02 14.88
CA LYS A 95 15.83 17.51 15.53
C LYS A 95 14.64 17.83 14.64
N LEU A 96 13.96 16.76 14.15
CA LEU A 96 12.78 16.92 13.30
C LEU A 96 11.60 17.45 14.12
N THR A 97 10.96 18.52 13.62
CA THR A 97 9.75 19.11 14.21
C THR A 97 8.56 19.07 13.26
N ARG A 98 8.81 18.87 11.97
CA ARG A 98 7.75 18.77 10.97
C ARG A 98 6.90 17.50 11.17
N TYR A 99 5.61 17.62 10.88
CA TYR A 99 4.71 16.45 10.85
C TYR A 99 5.13 15.46 9.75
N ILE A 100 5.27 14.21 10.13
CA ILE A 100 5.48 13.07 9.22
C ILE A 100 4.23 12.19 9.32
N ASP A 101 3.56 12.02 8.20
CA ASP A 101 2.33 11.22 8.15
C ASP A 101 2.65 9.72 8.33
N PRO A 102 2.13 9.05 9.37
CA PRO A 102 2.34 7.63 9.56
C PRO A 102 1.60 6.76 8.53
N MET A 103 0.55 7.32 7.89
CA MET A 103 -0.27 6.59 6.91
C MET A 103 -0.27 7.28 5.53
N PRO A 104 0.86 7.34 4.82
CA PRO A 104 1.03 8.19 3.64
C PRO A 104 0.18 7.79 2.43
N PHE A 105 -0.47 6.63 2.46
CA PHE A 105 -1.40 6.18 1.42
C PHE A 105 -2.86 6.53 1.71
N VAL A 106 -3.18 6.87 2.96
CA VAL A 106 -4.55 7.12 3.40
C VAL A 106 -4.88 8.60 3.24
N PRO A 107 -6.00 8.98 2.58
CA PRO A 107 -6.40 10.38 2.46
C PRO A 107 -6.66 11.04 3.81
N SER A 108 -6.06 12.21 4.03
CA SER A 108 -6.27 13.03 5.23
C SER A 108 -7.33 14.11 4.96
N GLY A 109 -8.29 14.29 5.87
CA GLY A 109 -9.35 15.28 5.77
C GLY A 109 -10.65 14.73 5.13
N GLU A 110 -11.80 15.13 5.67
CA GLU A 110 -13.09 14.53 5.35
C GLU A 110 -13.57 14.77 3.90
N ARG A 111 -13.38 15.98 3.39
CA ARG A 111 -13.71 16.30 1.99
C ARG A 111 -12.81 15.59 0.99
N ASP A 112 -11.54 15.50 1.30
CA ASP A 112 -10.54 14.82 0.46
C ASP A 112 -10.74 13.31 0.51
N ARG A 113 -11.15 12.76 1.66
CA ARG A 113 -11.49 11.35 1.86
C ARG A 113 -12.53 10.87 0.85
N THR A 114 -13.67 11.54 0.78
CA THR A 114 -14.77 11.14 -0.15
C THR A 114 -14.30 11.16 -1.59
N LEU A 115 -13.69 12.27 -2.02
CA LEU A 115 -13.21 12.42 -3.39
C LEU A 115 -12.19 11.33 -3.75
N ARG A 116 -11.19 11.09 -2.88
CA ARG A 116 -10.13 10.12 -3.15
C ARG A 116 -10.59 8.69 -3.07
N CYS A 117 -11.45 8.33 -2.10
CA CYS A 117 -11.98 6.97 -2.02
C CYS A 117 -12.84 6.63 -3.25
N GLU A 118 -13.70 7.54 -3.69
CA GLU A 118 -14.50 7.34 -4.91
C GLU A 118 -13.63 7.27 -6.18
N GLU A 119 -12.60 8.09 -6.29
CA GLU A 119 -11.63 8.02 -7.39
C GLU A 119 -10.94 6.65 -7.44
N ILE A 120 -10.44 6.15 -6.30
CA ILE A 120 -9.75 4.87 -6.21
C ILE A 120 -10.69 3.71 -6.56
N LEU A 121 -11.87 3.65 -5.94
CA LEU A 121 -12.87 2.61 -6.23
C LEU A 121 -13.31 2.64 -7.69
N SER A 122 -13.42 3.84 -8.29
CA SER A 122 -13.74 4.00 -9.71
C SER A 122 -12.61 3.50 -10.62
N ILE A 123 -11.36 3.81 -10.31
CA ILE A 123 -10.20 3.28 -11.06
C ILE A 123 -10.19 1.75 -11.03
N GLN A 124 -10.40 1.14 -9.85
CA GLN A 124 -10.43 -0.31 -9.69
C GLN A 124 -11.58 -0.93 -10.51
N SER A 125 -12.80 -0.43 -10.35
CA SER A 125 -14.00 -0.98 -11.01
C SER A 125 -13.99 -0.76 -12.51
N MET A 126 -13.56 0.40 -13.01
CA MET A 126 -13.47 0.70 -14.44
C MET A 126 -12.35 -0.11 -15.12
N GLY A 127 -11.25 -0.37 -14.42
CA GLY A 127 -10.20 -1.28 -14.91
C GLY A 127 -10.75 -2.70 -15.09
N LEU A 128 -11.45 -3.22 -14.09
CA LEU A 128 -12.10 -4.54 -14.18
C LEU A 128 -13.19 -4.57 -15.23
N LYS A 129 -14.06 -3.55 -15.27
CA LYS A 129 -15.09 -3.40 -16.31
C LYS A 129 -14.49 -3.55 -17.71
N LYS A 130 -13.42 -2.79 -18.00
CA LYS A 130 -12.77 -2.86 -19.31
C LYS A 130 -12.18 -4.24 -19.62
N ARG A 131 -11.63 -4.91 -18.61
CA ARG A 131 -11.08 -6.26 -18.78
C ARG A 131 -12.18 -7.26 -19.12
N LEU A 132 -13.32 -7.25 -18.41
CA LEU A 132 -14.46 -8.13 -18.66
C LEU A 132 -15.07 -7.89 -20.04
N GLU A 133 -15.24 -6.62 -20.46
CA GLU A 133 -15.68 -6.28 -21.81
C GLU A 133 -14.74 -6.83 -22.89
N HIS A 134 -13.43 -6.64 -22.73
CA HIS A 134 -12.44 -7.03 -23.71
C HIS A 134 -12.35 -8.55 -23.89
N THR A 135 -12.46 -9.28 -22.79
CA THR A 135 -12.36 -10.75 -22.80
C THR A 135 -13.72 -11.43 -23.08
N HIS A 136 -14.81 -10.66 -23.14
CA HIS A 136 -16.17 -11.15 -23.28
C HIS A 136 -16.57 -12.18 -22.21
N CYS A 137 -15.98 -12.07 -21.01
CA CYS A 137 -16.32 -12.92 -19.88
C CYS A 137 -17.76 -12.72 -19.45
N LYS A 138 -18.44 -13.83 -19.17
CA LYS A 138 -19.85 -13.84 -18.73
C LYS A 138 -20.00 -13.80 -17.23
N SER A 139 -18.94 -14.13 -16.51
CA SER A 139 -18.92 -14.16 -15.05
C SER A 139 -17.57 -13.68 -14.50
N ALA A 140 -17.58 -13.30 -13.24
CA ALA A 140 -16.36 -13.11 -12.42
C ALA A 140 -16.34 -14.16 -11.32
N VAL A 141 -15.20 -14.78 -11.08
CA VAL A 141 -15.01 -15.78 -10.03
C VAL A 141 -14.06 -15.22 -8.99
N ILE A 142 -14.46 -15.24 -7.74
CA ILE A 142 -13.67 -14.63 -6.65
C ILE A 142 -13.73 -15.53 -5.41
N GLY A 143 -12.58 -15.78 -4.81
CA GLY A 143 -12.48 -16.46 -3.52
C GLY A 143 -12.79 -15.50 -2.37
N ILE A 144 -13.77 -15.83 -1.54
CA ILE A 144 -14.19 -15.01 -0.40
C ILE A 144 -13.82 -15.73 0.89
N SER A 145 -12.82 -15.20 1.58
CA SER A 145 -12.38 -15.71 2.89
C SER A 145 -13.13 -15.06 4.06
N GLY A 146 -13.82 -13.94 3.85
CA GLY A 146 -14.37 -13.11 4.91
C GLY A 146 -13.38 -12.10 5.49
N GLY A 147 -12.17 -12.00 4.91
CA GLY A 147 -11.16 -11.00 5.26
C GLY A 147 -11.25 -9.73 4.42
N LEU A 148 -10.46 -8.72 4.79
CA LEU A 148 -10.48 -7.37 4.21
C LEU A 148 -10.28 -7.35 2.69
N ASP A 149 -9.30 -8.11 2.19
CA ASP A 149 -8.89 -8.05 0.79
C ASP A 149 -9.93 -8.63 -0.15
N SER A 150 -10.48 -9.80 0.20
CA SER A 150 -11.57 -10.42 -0.54
C SER A 150 -12.85 -9.58 -0.48
N THR A 151 -13.10 -8.92 0.65
CA THR A 151 -14.22 -7.97 0.82
C THR A 151 -14.08 -6.79 -0.15
N LEU A 152 -12.95 -6.09 -0.16
CA LEU A 152 -12.74 -4.97 -1.09
C LEU A 152 -12.84 -5.43 -2.55
N ALA A 153 -12.24 -6.57 -2.89
CA ALA A 153 -12.28 -7.11 -4.24
C ALA A 153 -13.71 -7.44 -4.69
N LEU A 154 -14.56 -7.97 -3.81
CA LEU A 154 -15.98 -8.22 -4.11
C LEU A 154 -16.76 -6.91 -4.30
N LEU A 155 -16.56 -5.91 -3.44
CA LEU A 155 -17.18 -4.58 -3.57
C LEU A 155 -16.82 -3.91 -4.92
N VAL A 156 -15.54 -3.98 -5.32
CA VAL A 156 -15.07 -3.50 -6.62
C VAL A 156 -15.70 -4.27 -7.78
N THR A 157 -15.83 -5.59 -7.63
CA THR A 157 -16.44 -6.45 -8.66
C THR A 157 -17.93 -6.11 -8.85
N VAL A 158 -18.67 -5.91 -7.78
CA VAL A 158 -20.08 -5.47 -7.83
C VAL A 158 -20.19 -4.12 -8.57
N ARG A 159 -19.37 -3.13 -8.21
CA ARG A 159 -19.35 -1.83 -8.92
C ARG A 159 -19.02 -1.96 -10.41
N ALA A 160 -18.16 -2.90 -10.78
CA ALA A 160 -17.85 -3.14 -12.19
C ALA A 160 -19.04 -3.78 -12.92
N PHE A 161 -19.78 -4.68 -12.27
CA PHE A 161 -20.98 -5.32 -12.80
C PHE A 161 -22.12 -4.30 -12.95
N ASP A 162 -22.33 -3.43 -11.97
CA ASP A 162 -23.27 -2.31 -12.06
C ASP A 162 -22.98 -1.42 -13.29
N ALA A 163 -21.71 -1.07 -13.48
CA ALA A 163 -21.27 -0.25 -14.61
C ALA A 163 -21.38 -0.97 -15.98
N LEU A 164 -21.49 -2.30 -16.00
CA LEU A 164 -21.74 -3.13 -17.19
C LEU A 164 -23.23 -3.42 -17.40
N GLY A 165 -24.09 -3.16 -16.41
CA GLY A 165 -25.48 -3.61 -16.40
C GLY A 165 -25.61 -5.13 -16.35
N MET A 166 -24.65 -5.83 -15.74
CA MET A 166 -24.66 -7.27 -15.56
C MET A 166 -25.29 -7.64 -14.21
N ASP A 167 -26.02 -8.75 -14.20
CA ASP A 167 -26.64 -9.28 -12.99
C ASP A 167 -25.57 -9.82 -12.02
N HIS A 168 -25.68 -9.47 -10.73
CA HIS A 168 -24.75 -9.88 -9.68
C HIS A 168 -24.69 -11.41 -9.50
N SER A 169 -25.73 -12.15 -9.86
CA SER A 169 -25.73 -13.63 -9.88
C SER A 169 -24.64 -14.23 -10.79
N ASN A 170 -24.09 -13.43 -11.70
CA ASN A 170 -22.92 -13.83 -12.51
C ASN A 170 -21.58 -13.60 -11.77
N ILE A 171 -21.55 -13.02 -10.58
CA ILE A 171 -20.38 -13.02 -9.68
C ILE A 171 -20.40 -14.34 -8.90
N LYS A 172 -19.51 -15.24 -9.23
CA LYS A 172 -19.34 -16.53 -8.54
C LYS A 172 -18.44 -16.31 -7.33
N ALA A 173 -19.05 -16.06 -6.19
CA ALA A 173 -18.39 -15.83 -4.91
C ALA A 173 -18.16 -17.18 -4.21
N VAL A 174 -16.91 -17.65 -4.20
CA VAL A 174 -16.56 -19.01 -3.76
C VAL A 174 -15.94 -18.96 -2.37
N THR A 175 -16.59 -19.58 -1.41
CA THR A 175 -16.04 -19.84 -0.09
C THR A 175 -15.49 -21.26 -0.03
N MET A 176 -14.25 -21.38 0.41
CA MET A 176 -13.53 -22.66 0.41
C MET A 176 -12.99 -22.97 1.81
N PRO A 177 -13.87 -23.47 2.72
CA PRO A 177 -13.44 -23.84 4.06
C PRO A 177 -12.30 -24.86 4.02
N GLY A 178 -11.23 -24.56 4.76
CA GLY A 178 -10.07 -25.41 4.97
C GLY A 178 -9.86 -25.73 6.43
N PHE A 179 -8.63 -26.08 6.80
CA PHE A 179 -8.31 -26.45 8.18
C PHE A 179 -8.26 -25.24 9.14
N GLY A 180 -8.00 -24.03 8.61
CA GLY A 180 -7.84 -22.79 9.39
C GLY A 180 -9.05 -21.87 9.41
N THR A 181 -10.14 -22.20 8.71
CA THR A 181 -11.33 -21.35 8.62
C THR A 181 -12.05 -21.30 9.97
N THR A 182 -12.38 -20.09 10.43
CA THR A 182 -13.16 -19.87 11.67
C THR A 182 -14.61 -19.58 11.35
N ASP A 183 -15.51 -19.85 12.31
CA ASP A 183 -16.95 -19.58 12.15
C ASP A 183 -17.21 -18.11 11.83
N ARG A 184 -16.50 -17.18 12.50
CA ARG A 184 -16.67 -15.73 12.30
C ARG A 184 -16.35 -15.30 10.87
N THR A 185 -15.22 -15.74 10.32
CA THR A 185 -14.82 -15.38 8.96
C THR A 185 -15.73 -16.04 7.93
N TYR A 186 -16.17 -17.25 8.18
CA TYR A 186 -17.16 -17.93 7.35
C TYR A 186 -18.51 -17.18 7.33
N ASP A 187 -19.03 -16.80 8.50
CA ASP A 187 -20.29 -16.07 8.60
C ASP A 187 -20.21 -14.69 7.93
N ASN A 188 -19.08 -14.01 8.07
CA ASN A 188 -18.81 -12.75 7.37
C ASN A 188 -18.82 -12.94 5.83
N ALA A 189 -18.16 -13.98 5.35
CA ALA A 189 -18.14 -14.28 3.91
C ALA A 189 -19.55 -14.53 3.37
N VAL A 190 -20.32 -15.41 4.01
CA VAL A 190 -21.67 -15.76 3.59
C VAL A 190 -22.62 -14.53 3.63
N SER A 191 -22.54 -13.76 4.71
CA SER A 191 -23.38 -12.56 4.89
C SER A 191 -23.07 -11.51 3.86
N LEU A 192 -21.78 -11.24 3.60
CA LEU A 192 -21.32 -10.29 2.58
C LEU A 192 -21.82 -10.68 1.17
N ILE A 193 -21.65 -11.94 0.80
CA ILE A 193 -22.07 -12.46 -0.52
C ILE A 193 -23.56 -12.26 -0.71
N ARG A 194 -24.37 -12.61 0.31
CA ARG A 194 -25.84 -12.46 0.29
C ARG A 194 -26.28 -11.00 0.19
N CYS A 195 -25.68 -10.11 1.00
CA CYS A 195 -26.00 -8.67 0.94
C CYS A 195 -25.74 -8.06 -0.44
N LEU A 196 -24.72 -8.55 -1.15
CA LEU A 196 -24.33 -8.03 -2.47
C LEU A 196 -25.04 -8.75 -3.64
N GLY A 197 -25.86 -9.77 -3.37
CA GLY A 197 -26.60 -10.51 -4.40
C GLY A 197 -25.73 -11.37 -5.33
N ALA A 198 -24.50 -11.69 -4.92
CA ALA A 198 -23.62 -12.58 -5.66
C ALA A 198 -24.04 -14.06 -5.50
N ASP A 199 -23.65 -14.89 -6.45
CA ASP A 199 -23.90 -16.33 -6.42
C ASP A 199 -22.94 -17.03 -5.45
N PHE A 200 -23.50 -17.54 -4.36
CA PHE A 200 -22.74 -18.24 -3.31
C PHE A 200 -22.42 -19.67 -3.71
N ILE A 201 -21.13 -19.97 -3.73
CA ILE A 201 -20.61 -21.34 -3.97
C ILE A 201 -19.74 -21.72 -2.78
N GLU A 202 -20.01 -22.91 -2.21
CA GLU A 202 -19.18 -23.47 -1.15
C GLU A 202 -18.47 -24.73 -1.66
N VAL A 203 -17.16 -24.83 -1.41
CA VAL A 203 -16.35 -26.01 -1.74
C VAL A 203 -15.45 -26.33 -0.53
N ASP A 204 -15.74 -27.39 0.21
CA ASP A 204 -14.83 -27.88 1.26
C ASP A 204 -13.60 -28.52 0.60
N ILE A 205 -12.42 -27.98 0.90
CA ILE A 205 -11.15 -28.42 0.27
C ILE A 205 -10.44 -29.53 1.06
N LYS A 206 -10.91 -29.90 2.25
CA LYS A 206 -10.17 -30.76 3.17
C LYS A 206 -9.87 -32.14 2.59
N ASP A 207 -10.84 -32.74 1.92
CA ASP A 207 -10.65 -34.07 1.34
C ASP A 207 -9.65 -34.05 0.18
N ALA A 208 -9.73 -33.05 -0.70
CA ALA A 208 -8.81 -32.91 -1.83
C ALA A 208 -7.37 -32.66 -1.33
N VAL A 209 -7.21 -31.78 -0.33
CA VAL A 209 -5.89 -31.47 0.28
C VAL A 209 -5.34 -32.73 1.00
N ASN A 210 -6.16 -33.51 1.71
CA ASN A 210 -5.72 -34.73 2.36
C ASN A 210 -5.26 -35.79 1.35
N ILE A 211 -5.95 -35.92 0.21
CA ILE A 211 -5.53 -36.79 -0.88
C ILE A 211 -4.19 -36.34 -1.43
N HIS A 212 -4.04 -35.03 -1.69
CA HIS A 212 -2.80 -34.47 -2.18
C HIS A 212 -1.62 -34.71 -1.19
N PHE A 213 -1.84 -34.47 0.11
CA PHE A 213 -0.81 -34.73 1.13
C PHE A 213 -0.37 -36.18 1.15
N ARG A 214 -1.33 -37.14 1.10
CA ARG A 214 -1.02 -38.56 0.97
C ARG A 214 -0.17 -38.88 -0.26
N ASP A 215 -0.51 -38.31 -1.41
CA ASP A 215 0.14 -38.59 -2.67
C ASP A 215 1.58 -38.06 -2.74
N ILE A 216 1.87 -36.93 -2.05
CA ILE A 216 3.24 -36.38 -1.94
C ILE A 216 4.01 -36.84 -0.70
N GLY A 217 3.39 -37.65 0.18
CA GLY A 217 4.02 -38.12 1.42
C GLY A 217 4.14 -37.06 2.51
N GLN A 218 3.33 -36.01 2.51
CA GLN A 218 3.28 -35.01 3.56
C GLN A 218 2.53 -35.57 4.78
N ASP A 219 3.13 -35.43 5.97
CA ASP A 219 2.45 -35.73 7.23
C ASP A 219 1.46 -34.59 7.56
N PRO A 220 0.15 -34.85 7.65
CA PRO A 220 -0.84 -33.84 7.98
C PRO A 220 -0.67 -33.20 9.38
N SER A 221 0.09 -33.81 10.27
CA SER A 221 0.41 -33.25 11.59
C SER A 221 1.55 -32.20 11.54
N MET A 222 2.31 -32.17 10.46
CA MET A 222 3.37 -31.20 10.22
C MET A 222 2.81 -29.94 9.55
N HIS A 223 2.53 -28.92 10.34
CA HIS A 223 1.99 -27.63 9.89
C HIS A 223 3.09 -26.72 9.35
N ASP A 224 3.82 -27.18 8.34
CA ASP A 224 4.89 -26.48 7.67
C ASP A 224 4.42 -25.69 6.43
N VAL A 225 5.37 -25.09 5.71
CA VAL A 225 5.10 -24.36 4.46
C VAL A 225 4.42 -25.21 3.39
N THR A 226 4.62 -26.55 3.39
CA THR A 226 3.97 -27.47 2.45
C THR A 226 2.49 -27.59 2.77
N TYR A 227 2.17 -27.72 4.06
CA TYR A 227 0.81 -27.77 4.56
C TYR A 227 0.01 -26.50 4.20
N GLU A 228 0.59 -25.33 4.41
CA GLU A 228 -0.04 -24.04 4.07
C GLU A 228 -0.20 -23.89 2.55
N ASN A 229 0.89 -24.07 1.81
CA ASN A 229 0.90 -23.86 0.36
C ASN A 229 0.03 -24.87 -0.40
N GLY A 230 -0.12 -26.10 0.10
CA GLY A 230 -1.03 -27.10 -0.48
C GLY A 230 -2.48 -26.62 -0.50
N GLN A 231 -2.95 -26.08 0.62
CA GLN A 231 -4.30 -25.50 0.73
C GLN A 231 -4.50 -24.28 -0.19
N ALA A 232 -3.53 -23.38 -0.25
CA ALA A 232 -3.62 -22.17 -1.07
C ALA A 232 -3.68 -22.50 -2.56
N ARG A 233 -2.90 -23.52 -3.02
CA ARG A 233 -2.93 -23.94 -4.42
C ARG A 233 -4.21 -24.67 -4.79
N GLU A 234 -4.76 -25.49 -3.90
CA GLU A 234 -6.05 -26.15 -4.11
C GLU A 234 -7.16 -25.11 -4.32
N ARG A 235 -7.22 -24.09 -3.47
CA ARG A 235 -8.18 -22.98 -3.64
C ARG A 235 -8.02 -22.29 -5.01
N THR A 236 -6.80 -22.03 -5.44
CA THR A 236 -6.53 -21.37 -6.72
C THR A 236 -6.97 -22.26 -7.89
N GLN A 237 -6.69 -23.57 -7.85
CA GLN A 237 -7.13 -24.53 -8.88
C GLN A 237 -8.65 -24.53 -9.03
N ILE A 238 -9.38 -24.62 -7.92
CA ILE A 238 -10.85 -24.60 -7.90
C ILE A 238 -11.39 -23.32 -8.54
N LEU A 239 -10.84 -22.16 -8.19
CA LEU A 239 -11.29 -20.87 -8.76
C LEU A 239 -11.06 -20.82 -10.28
N MET A 240 -9.90 -21.29 -10.76
CA MET A 240 -9.58 -21.32 -12.19
C MET A 240 -10.51 -22.26 -12.97
N ASP A 241 -10.82 -23.43 -12.42
CA ASP A 241 -11.71 -24.41 -13.05
C ASP A 241 -13.18 -23.95 -13.06
N ILE A 242 -13.65 -23.28 -11.98
CA ILE A 242 -14.97 -22.62 -11.96
C ILE A 242 -15.04 -21.52 -13.02
N ALA A 243 -13.97 -20.73 -13.19
CA ALA A 243 -13.91 -19.70 -14.21
C ALA A 243 -14.01 -20.30 -15.63
N ASN A 244 -13.28 -21.37 -15.90
CA ASN A 244 -13.38 -22.10 -17.16
C ASN A 244 -14.81 -22.60 -17.41
N LYS A 245 -15.43 -23.22 -16.40
CA LYS A 245 -16.78 -23.79 -16.48
C LYS A 245 -17.86 -22.72 -16.71
N SER A 246 -17.70 -21.54 -16.09
CA SER A 246 -18.68 -20.43 -16.16
C SER A 246 -18.40 -19.43 -17.29
N GLY A 247 -17.33 -19.64 -18.08
CA GLY A 247 -16.89 -18.68 -19.10
C GLY A 247 -16.51 -17.33 -18.48
N GLY A 248 -15.85 -17.38 -17.34
CA GLY A 248 -15.53 -16.25 -16.50
C GLY A 248 -14.04 -15.98 -16.32
N MET A 249 -13.75 -15.09 -15.40
CA MET A 249 -12.41 -14.61 -15.05
C MET A 249 -12.20 -14.67 -13.54
N VAL A 250 -11.05 -15.17 -13.10
CA VAL A 250 -10.66 -15.13 -11.68
C VAL A 250 -10.19 -13.74 -11.30
N ILE A 251 -10.82 -13.15 -10.30
CA ILE A 251 -10.47 -11.85 -9.72
C ILE A 251 -9.53 -12.07 -8.54
N GLY A 252 -8.36 -11.44 -8.60
CA GLY A 252 -7.36 -11.50 -7.53
C GLY A 252 -7.68 -10.52 -6.40
N THR A 253 -7.44 -11.00 -5.19
CA THR A 253 -7.73 -10.26 -3.95
C THR A 253 -6.49 -9.68 -3.29
N GLY A 254 -5.28 -10.22 -3.59
CA GLY A 254 -4.03 -9.81 -2.96
C GLY A 254 -3.72 -8.32 -3.12
N ASP A 255 -3.29 -7.69 -2.05
CA ASP A 255 -3.02 -6.26 -1.97
C ASP A 255 -1.54 -5.91 -2.20
N LEU A 256 -1.25 -4.60 -2.29
CA LEU A 256 0.11 -4.11 -2.55
C LEU A 256 1.10 -4.49 -1.44
N SER A 257 0.68 -4.48 -0.18
CA SER A 257 1.56 -4.75 0.97
C SER A 257 1.98 -6.22 1.01
N GLU A 258 1.04 -7.13 0.74
CA GLU A 258 1.32 -8.56 0.59
C GLU A 258 2.27 -8.84 -0.58
N LEU A 259 2.03 -8.18 -1.72
CA LEU A 259 2.89 -8.30 -2.89
C LEU A 259 4.30 -7.73 -2.65
N ALA A 260 4.40 -6.64 -1.89
CA ALA A 260 5.69 -6.05 -1.52
C ALA A 260 6.50 -6.98 -0.61
N LEU A 261 5.87 -7.57 0.40
CA LEU A 261 6.49 -8.49 1.34
C LEU A 261 6.65 -9.92 0.78
N GLY A 262 6.00 -10.21 -0.36
CA GLY A 262 5.88 -11.57 -0.88
C GLY A 262 5.15 -12.52 0.06
N TRP A 263 4.19 -11.97 0.82
CA TRP A 263 3.34 -12.72 1.75
C TRP A 263 2.16 -13.33 0.99
N ALA A 264 2.47 -14.30 0.18
CA ALA A 264 1.54 -15.06 -0.63
C ALA A 264 2.20 -16.37 -1.08
N THR A 265 1.40 -17.40 -1.32
CA THR A 265 1.87 -18.66 -1.88
C THR A 265 2.17 -18.51 -3.36
N TYR A 266 3.43 -18.76 -3.75
CA TYR A 266 3.79 -18.77 -5.17
C TYR A 266 2.94 -19.78 -5.95
N ASN A 267 2.37 -19.30 -7.05
CA ASN A 267 1.43 -20.07 -7.89
C ASN A 267 0.21 -20.60 -7.10
N GLY A 268 -0.20 -19.84 -6.11
CA GLY A 268 -1.40 -20.04 -5.29
C GLY A 268 -2.23 -18.76 -5.25
N ASP A 269 -2.49 -18.26 -4.07
CA ASP A 269 -3.35 -17.09 -3.80
C ASP A 269 -2.88 -15.79 -4.46
N HIS A 270 -1.60 -15.65 -4.83
CA HIS A 270 -1.12 -14.50 -5.59
C HIS A 270 -1.49 -14.54 -7.07
N MET A 271 -2.00 -15.67 -7.59
CA MET A 271 -2.36 -15.86 -9.00
C MET A 271 -3.84 -15.57 -9.25
N SER A 272 -4.09 -14.81 -10.31
CA SER A 272 -5.42 -14.51 -10.81
C SER A 272 -5.35 -14.08 -12.27
N MET A 273 -6.49 -13.84 -12.89
CA MET A 273 -6.55 -13.32 -14.26
C MET A 273 -6.59 -11.80 -14.28
N TYR A 274 -7.06 -11.15 -13.19
CA TYR A 274 -7.01 -9.70 -12.98
C TYR A 274 -7.04 -9.36 -11.50
N ALA A 275 -6.02 -8.66 -10.99
CA ALA A 275 -5.84 -8.37 -9.57
C ALA A 275 -6.29 -6.94 -9.24
N VAL A 276 -7.52 -6.78 -8.76
CA VAL A 276 -8.12 -5.46 -8.54
C VAL A 276 -7.47 -4.65 -7.41
N ASN A 277 -6.85 -5.32 -6.44
CA ASN A 277 -6.21 -4.69 -5.28
C ASN A 277 -4.67 -4.57 -5.42
N ALA A 278 -4.06 -4.99 -6.53
CA ALA A 278 -2.62 -5.12 -6.69
C ALA A 278 -1.79 -3.84 -6.41
N SER A 279 -2.41 -2.67 -6.43
CA SER A 279 -1.75 -1.40 -6.11
C SER A 279 -2.38 -0.67 -4.92
N VAL A 280 -3.23 -1.34 -4.15
CA VAL A 280 -3.88 -0.80 -2.95
C VAL A 280 -3.18 -1.38 -1.72
N PRO A 281 -2.46 -0.59 -0.90
CA PRO A 281 -1.80 -1.11 0.30
C PRO A 281 -2.82 -1.44 1.41
N LYS A 282 -2.45 -2.32 2.34
CA LYS A 282 -3.33 -2.84 3.40
C LYS A 282 -4.01 -1.74 4.22
N THR A 283 -3.27 -0.69 4.56
CA THR A 283 -3.83 0.46 5.29
C THR A 283 -4.93 1.16 4.50
N LEU A 284 -4.77 1.27 3.18
CA LEU A 284 -5.77 1.85 2.29
C LEU A 284 -6.93 0.89 2.03
N VAL A 285 -6.70 -0.44 1.94
CA VAL A 285 -7.78 -1.45 1.88
C VAL A 285 -8.73 -1.27 3.07
N ARG A 286 -8.18 -1.24 4.28
CA ARG A 286 -8.95 -1.01 5.52
C ARG A 286 -9.74 0.30 5.45
N HIS A 287 -9.12 1.36 4.96
CA HIS A 287 -9.75 2.68 4.84
C HIS A 287 -10.89 2.69 3.81
N LEU A 288 -10.74 2.03 2.66
CA LEU A 288 -11.76 1.92 1.62
C LEU A 288 -12.97 1.08 2.08
N VAL A 289 -12.73 -0.03 2.77
CA VAL A 289 -13.81 -0.84 3.35
C VAL A 289 -14.59 -0.03 4.40
N ARG A 290 -13.89 0.74 5.26
CA ARG A 290 -14.54 1.65 6.21
C ARG A 290 -15.35 2.74 5.50
N TYR A 291 -14.78 3.35 4.47
CA TYR A 291 -15.49 4.35 3.68
C TYR A 291 -16.76 3.76 3.05
N TYR A 292 -16.68 2.55 2.51
CA TYR A 292 -17.84 1.87 1.92
C TYR A 292 -18.93 1.60 2.99
N ALA A 293 -18.52 1.12 4.18
CA ALA A 293 -19.44 0.93 5.30
C ALA A 293 -20.15 2.22 5.74
N ASP A 294 -19.43 3.35 5.70
CA ASP A 294 -19.98 4.67 6.06
C ASP A 294 -20.96 5.23 5.02
N THR A 295 -20.88 4.75 3.76
CA THR A 295 -21.58 5.37 2.61
C THR A 295 -22.56 4.46 1.86
N CYS A 296 -22.57 3.16 2.12
CA CYS A 296 -23.37 2.18 1.34
C CYS A 296 -24.90 2.33 1.50
N GLY A 297 -25.39 3.00 2.55
CA GLY A 297 -26.83 3.22 2.77
C GLY A 297 -27.62 1.96 3.19
N ASP A 298 -26.99 0.79 3.28
CA ASP A 298 -27.56 -0.47 3.74
C ASP A 298 -26.98 -0.81 5.12
N GLU A 299 -27.83 -0.80 6.15
CA GLU A 299 -27.38 -1.03 7.53
C GLU A 299 -26.91 -2.47 7.75
N THR A 300 -27.48 -3.45 7.04
CA THR A 300 -27.05 -4.86 7.15
C THR A 300 -25.65 -5.04 6.57
N LEU A 301 -25.41 -4.54 5.36
CA LEU A 301 -24.10 -4.57 4.74
C LEU A 301 -23.06 -3.81 5.58
N LYS A 302 -23.43 -2.65 6.11
CA LYS A 302 -22.57 -1.86 6.99
C LYS A 302 -22.09 -2.65 8.21
N GLN A 303 -23.02 -3.37 8.90
CA GLN A 303 -22.64 -4.18 10.07
C GLN A 303 -21.68 -5.31 9.69
N VAL A 304 -21.91 -5.98 8.57
CA VAL A 304 -20.98 -7.01 8.06
C VAL A 304 -19.60 -6.40 7.77
N LEU A 305 -19.54 -5.25 7.10
CA LEU A 305 -18.27 -4.58 6.80
C LEU A 305 -17.53 -4.12 8.07
N LEU A 306 -18.24 -3.67 9.08
CA LEU A 306 -17.67 -3.32 10.38
C LEU A 306 -17.11 -4.54 11.11
N ASP A 307 -17.78 -5.70 11.04
CA ASP A 307 -17.27 -6.93 11.64
C ASP A 307 -16.01 -7.46 10.91
N VAL A 308 -15.98 -7.36 9.58
CA VAL A 308 -14.78 -7.64 8.79
C VAL A 308 -13.61 -6.75 9.20
N LEU A 309 -13.85 -5.45 9.43
CA LEU A 309 -12.84 -4.49 9.87
C LEU A 309 -12.29 -4.80 11.26
N ASP A 310 -13.11 -5.38 12.14
CA ASP A 310 -12.76 -5.77 13.52
C ASP A 310 -12.12 -7.16 13.60
N THR A 311 -12.11 -7.91 12.48
CA THR A 311 -11.49 -9.24 12.43
C THR A 311 -9.98 -9.12 12.21
N PRO A 312 -9.15 -9.80 13.01
CA PRO A 312 -7.69 -9.80 12.81
C PRO A 312 -7.29 -10.38 11.45
N VAL A 313 -6.27 -9.82 10.82
CA VAL A 313 -5.73 -10.34 9.55
C VAL A 313 -5.02 -11.68 9.81
N SER A 314 -5.45 -12.73 9.12
CA SER A 314 -4.89 -14.08 9.21
C SER A 314 -4.93 -14.78 7.85
N PRO A 315 -3.93 -15.60 7.50
CA PRO A 315 -3.97 -16.41 6.29
C PRO A 315 -4.93 -17.60 6.39
N GLU A 316 -5.45 -17.92 7.58
CA GLU A 316 -6.42 -19.01 7.85
C GLU A 316 -6.01 -20.38 7.28
N LEU A 317 -4.72 -20.68 7.34
CA LEU A 317 -4.16 -21.93 6.82
C LEU A 317 -3.86 -22.94 7.93
N LEU A 318 -3.61 -22.46 9.16
CA LEU A 318 -3.38 -23.30 10.33
C LEU A 318 -4.69 -23.53 11.12
N PRO A 319 -4.88 -24.71 11.72
CA PRO A 319 -6.04 -24.98 12.56
C PRO A 319 -6.18 -23.97 13.69
N PRO A 320 -7.39 -23.52 14.00
CA PRO A 320 -7.62 -22.58 15.11
C PRO A 320 -7.32 -23.26 16.45
N GLU A 321 -6.77 -22.50 17.40
CA GLU A 321 -6.60 -22.92 18.79
C GLU A 321 -7.77 -22.37 19.62
N ASP A 322 -8.49 -23.25 20.31
CA ASP A 322 -9.67 -22.90 21.11
C ASP A 322 -10.73 -22.04 20.36
N GLY A 323 -10.92 -22.32 19.06
CA GLY A 323 -11.85 -21.57 18.20
C GLY A 323 -11.39 -20.15 17.83
N LYS A 324 -10.16 -19.77 18.19
CA LYS A 324 -9.55 -18.49 17.84
C LYS A 324 -8.48 -18.65 16.77
N ILE A 325 -8.27 -17.59 16.02
CA ILE A 325 -7.19 -17.51 15.02
C ILE A 325 -5.84 -17.79 15.70
N SER A 326 -5.19 -18.90 15.31
CA SER A 326 -3.90 -19.34 15.87
C SER A 326 -2.72 -18.54 15.33
N GLN A 327 -2.85 -17.96 14.14
CA GLN A 327 -1.78 -17.26 13.44
C GLN A 327 -2.24 -15.87 12.97
N LYS A 328 -1.76 -14.83 13.62
CA LYS A 328 -1.94 -13.46 13.12
C LYS A 328 -0.81 -13.11 12.18
N THR A 329 -1.15 -12.63 11.01
CA THR A 329 -0.14 -12.23 10.00
C THR A 329 0.86 -11.22 10.55
N GLU A 330 0.38 -10.23 11.31
CA GLU A 330 1.23 -9.16 11.86
C GLU A 330 2.23 -9.64 12.92
N ASP A 331 1.97 -10.76 13.59
CA ASP A 331 2.94 -11.35 14.54
C ASP A 331 4.16 -11.95 13.80
N LEU A 332 3.97 -12.38 12.54
CA LEU A 332 4.99 -13.03 11.73
C LEU A 332 5.74 -12.07 10.81
N VAL A 333 5.03 -11.16 10.18
CA VAL A 333 5.63 -10.25 9.20
C VAL A 333 5.75 -8.82 9.70
N GLY A 334 5.05 -8.46 10.79
CA GLY A 334 5.00 -7.12 11.37
C GLY A 334 3.75 -6.31 11.01
N PRO A 335 3.54 -5.19 11.71
CA PRO A 335 2.40 -4.30 11.45
C PRO A 335 2.41 -3.74 10.04
N TYR A 336 1.30 -3.87 9.32
CA TYR A 336 1.19 -3.38 7.96
C TYR A 336 1.37 -1.87 7.83
N GLU A 337 1.00 -1.10 8.83
CA GLU A 337 1.20 0.36 8.81
C GLU A 337 2.68 0.75 8.76
N LEU A 338 3.57 0.00 9.42
CA LEU A 338 5.01 0.18 9.30
C LEU A 338 5.50 -0.19 7.90
N HIS A 339 5.05 -1.32 7.35
CA HIS A 339 5.45 -1.77 6.03
C HIS A 339 4.98 -0.83 4.92
N ASP A 340 3.76 -0.33 4.99
CA ASP A 340 3.22 0.64 4.05
C ASP A 340 3.99 1.96 4.11
N PHE A 341 4.35 2.41 5.32
CA PHE A 341 5.20 3.56 5.51
C PHE A 341 6.58 3.36 4.85
N TYR A 342 7.23 2.22 5.08
CA TYR A 342 8.54 1.91 4.48
C TYR A 342 8.45 1.81 2.96
N LEU A 343 7.44 1.13 2.45
CA LEU A 343 7.17 0.99 1.03
C LEU A 343 7.01 2.33 0.33
N TYR A 344 6.22 3.24 0.91
CA TYR A 344 6.02 4.57 0.38
C TYR A 344 7.33 5.36 0.30
N HIS A 345 8.07 5.41 1.41
CA HIS A 345 9.30 6.20 1.49
C HIS A 345 10.42 5.62 0.60
N MET A 346 10.51 4.30 0.51
CA MET A 346 11.48 3.64 -0.37
C MET A 346 11.13 3.80 -1.85
N LEU A 347 9.92 3.45 -2.28
CA LEU A 347 9.59 3.43 -3.71
C LEU A 347 9.19 4.80 -4.25
N ARG A 348 8.39 5.56 -3.52
CA ARG A 348 7.92 6.88 -3.99
C ARG A 348 8.98 7.95 -3.87
N LEU A 349 9.72 7.95 -2.75
CA LEU A 349 10.67 9.02 -2.42
C LEU A 349 12.14 8.62 -2.62
N SER A 350 12.41 7.32 -2.83
CA SER A 350 13.76 6.75 -3.00
C SER A 350 14.68 7.05 -1.82
N TYR A 351 14.14 6.95 -0.59
CA TYR A 351 14.93 7.16 0.62
C TYR A 351 15.73 5.92 1.00
N ALA A 352 16.93 6.15 1.49
CA ALA A 352 17.79 5.12 2.06
C ALA A 352 17.25 4.63 3.43
N PRO A 353 17.62 3.41 3.87
CA PRO A 353 17.12 2.81 5.11
C PRO A 353 17.27 3.69 6.35
N ALA A 354 18.45 4.32 6.54
CA ALA A 354 18.72 5.21 7.66
C ALA A 354 17.71 6.37 7.74
N LYS A 355 17.39 6.95 6.60
CA LYS A 355 16.41 8.02 6.53
C LYS A 355 14.99 7.51 6.78
N VAL A 356 14.62 6.35 6.23
CA VAL A 356 13.30 5.75 6.47
C VAL A 356 13.12 5.45 7.96
N TYR A 357 14.13 4.88 8.61
CA TYR A 357 14.14 4.63 10.05
C TYR A 357 13.92 5.91 10.87
N ARG A 358 14.71 6.96 10.59
CA ARG A 358 14.59 8.24 11.27
C ARG A 358 13.19 8.85 11.13
N LEU A 359 12.60 8.81 9.94
CA LEU A 359 11.25 9.33 9.70
C LEU A 359 10.19 8.47 10.39
N ALA A 360 10.35 7.15 10.42
CA ALA A 360 9.44 6.23 11.10
C ALA A 360 9.43 6.45 12.62
N LYS A 361 10.59 6.68 13.24
CA LYS A 361 10.68 7.06 14.67
C LYS A 361 9.88 8.30 14.99
N GLN A 362 9.90 9.30 14.12
CA GLN A 362 9.11 10.51 14.27
C GLN A 362 7.61 10.28 14.04
N ALA A 363 7.27 9.53 12.98
CA ALA A 363 5.88 9.30 12.57
C ALA A 363 5.12 8.42 13.58
N PHE A 364 5.80 7.44 14.17
CA PHE A 364 5.22 6.46 15.10
C PHE A 364 5.62 6.68 16.56
N ALA A 365 6.10 7.89 16.90
CA ALA A 365 6.44 8.23 18.28
C ALA A 365 5.26 7.99 19.22
N GLY A 366 5.47 7.21 20.28
CA GLY A 366 4.43 6.83 21.24
C GLY A 366 3.55 5.64 20.81
N THR A 367 3.68 5.13 19.58
CA THR A 367 2.98 3.92 19.09
C THR A 367 3.90 2.71 19.11
N TYR A 368 5.11 2.86 18.59
CA TYR A 368 6.13 1.81 18.55
C TYR A 368 7.44 2.32 19.14
N ASP A 369 8.18 1.43 19.80
CA ASP A 369 9.54 1.71 20.22
C ASP A 369 10.54 1.60 19.04
N ASP A 370 11.71 2.19 19.22
CA ASP A 370 12.77 2.23 18.21
C ASP A 370 13.23 0.84 17.77
N ALA A 371 13.26 -0.13 18.69
CA ALA A 371 13.68 -1.51 18.41
C ALA A 371 12.67 -2.24 17.53
N THR A 372 11.38 -2.04 17.79
CA THR A 372 10.28 -2.59 16.99
C THR A 372 10.29 -2.01 15.57
N ILE A 373 10.44 -0.69 15.43
CA ILE A 373 10.56 -0.02 14.13
C ILE A 373 11.75 -0.57 13.35
N PHE A 374 12.92 -0.71 14.01
CA PHE A 374 14.13 -1.22 13.39
C PHE A 374 13.98 -2.68 12.92
N LYS A 375 13.47 -3.55 13.79
CA LYS A 375 13.23 -4.98 13.50
C LYS A 375 12.39 -5.16 12.23
N TRP A 376 11.31 -4.42 12.13
CA TRP A 376 10.39 -4.57 11.00
C TRP A 376 10.89 -3.88 9.72
N LEU A 377 11.72 -2.84 9.85
CA LEU A 377 12.39 -2.24 8.70
C LEU A 377 13.43 -3.20 8.09
N GLU A 378 14.22 -3.87 8.92
CA GLU A 378 15.16 -4.91 8.47
C GLU A 378 14.40 -6.07 7.80
N THR A 379 13.32 -6.54 8.42
CA THR A 379 12.44 -7.57 7.86
C THR A 379 11.85 -7.15 6.52
N PHE A 380 11.40 -5.90 6.39
CA PHE A 380 10.88 -5.36 5.15
C PHE A 380 11.91 -5.43 4.02
N TYR A 381 13.13 -4.93 4.21
CA TYR A 381 14.15 -4.96 3.16
C TYR A 381 14.55 -6.39 2.80
N ARG A 382 14.74 -7.29 3.78
CA ARG A 382 15.04 -8.72 3.52
C ARG A 382 13.95 -9.35 2.66
N ARG A 383 12.68 -9.21 3.04
CA ARG A 383 11.56 -9.81 2.33
C ARG A 383 11.35 -9.16 0.97
N PHE A 384 11.39 -7.84 0.88
CA PHE A 384 11.17 -7.13 -0.38
C PHE A 384 12.10 -7.62 -1.49
N PHE A 385 13.36 -7.81 -1.23
CA PHE A 385 14.31 -8.32 -2.22
C PHE A 385 14.21 -9.84 -2.41
N ALA A 386 14.20 -10.62 -1.33
CA ALA A 386 14.18 -12.09 -1.40
C ALA A 386 12.92 -12.64 -2.12
N GLN A 387 11.82 -11.90 -2.09
CA GLN A 387 10.55 -12.31 -2.68
C GLN A 387 10.29 -11.71 -4.07
N GLN A 388 11.28 -11.07 -4.70
CA GLN A 388 11.12 -10.46 -6.02
C GLN A 388 10.67 -11.47 -7.10
N PHE A 389 11.11 -12.72 -7.04
CA PHE A 389 10.71 -13.74 -8.00
C PHE A 389 9.19 -13.94 -8.07
N LYS A 390 8.48 -13.78 -6.95
CA LYS A 390 7.01 -13.85 -6.92
C LYS A 390 6.37 -12.70 -7.71
N ARG A 391 6.97 -11.52 -7.68
CA ARG A 391 6.47 -10.35 -8.40
C ARG A 391 6.68 -10.41 -9.90
N SER A 392 7.63 -11.21 -10.37
CA SER A 392 7.91 -11.36 -11.82
C SER A 392 6.72 -11.91 -12.61
N CYS A 393 5.80 -12.62 -11.98
CA CYS A 393 4.62 -13.23 -12.60
C CYS A 393 3.29 -12.64 -12.11
N LEU A 394 3.31 -11.43 -11.56
CA LEU A 394 2.07 -10.80 -11.09
C LEU A 394 1.05 -10.64 -12.22
N PRO A 395 -0.23 -10.91 -11.95
CA PRO A 395 -1.31 -10.61 -12.88
C PRO A 395 -1.45 -9.12 -13.15
N ASP A 396 -2.16 -8.77 -14.23
CA ASP A 396 -2.54 -7.39 -14.50
C ASP A 396 -3.49 -6.88 -13.42
N GLY A 397 -3.40 -5.58 -13.14
CA GLY A 397 -4.27 -4.89 -12.20
C GLY A 397 -4.21 -3.38 -12.36
N PRO A 398 -5.20 -2.63 -11.88
CA PRO A 398 -5.22 -1.18 -11.99
C PRO A 398 -4.21 -0.54 -11.03
N LYS A 399 -3.63 0.58 -11.44
CA LYS A 399 -2.78 1.41 -10.59
C LYS A 399 -3.59 2.57 -10.04
N VAL A 400 -3.83 2.58 -8.73
CA VAL A 400 -4.66 3.60 -8.05
C VAL A 400 -3.87 4.76 -7.46
N GLY A 401 -2.57 4.62 -7.34
CA GLY A 401 -1.70 5.63 -6.68
C GLY A 401 -0.33 5.75 -7.33
N SER A 402 0.58 6.43 -6.64
CA SER A 402 1.94 6.69 -7.13
C SER A 402 2.92 5.53 -6.93
N VAL A 403 2.54 4.51 -6.14
CA VAL A 403 3.36 3.34 -5.83
C VAL A 403 2.67 2.08 -6.34
N ALA A 404 3.41 1.24 -7.04
CA ALA A 404 3.01 -0.10 -7.43
C ALA A 404 4.26 -0.98 -7.61
N VAL A 405 4.07 -2.30 -7.64
CA VAL A 405 5.16 -3.28 -7.79
C VAL A 405 5.02 -4.13 -9.06
N SER A 406 4.26 -3.64 -10.04
CA SER A 406 4.09 -4.32 -11.32
C SER A 406 5.40 -4.44 -12.08
N PRO A 407 5.77 -5.65 -12.55
CA PRO A 407 7.00 -5.85 -13.33
C PRO A 407 6.92 -5.26 -14.74
N ARG A 408 5.74 -4.87 -15.20
CA ARG A 408 5.53 -4.34 -16.55
C ARG A 408 5.98 -2.89 -16.72
N GLY A 409 6.07 -2.12 -15.62
CA GLY A 409 6.49 -0.72 -15.71
C GLY A 409 6.96 -0.11 -14.38
N ASP A 410 6.29 -0.41 -13.28
CA ASP A 410 6.53 0.27 -12.00
C ASP A 410 7.80 -0.24 -11.29
N LEU A 411 8.00 -1.56 -11.22
CA LEU A 411 9.13 -2.17 -10.54
C LEU A 411 9.80 -3.22 -11.44
N ARG A 412 10.68 -2.77 -12.33
CA ARG A 412 11.52 -3.63 -13.17
C ARG A 412 12.79 -3.98 -12.42
N MET A 413 12.71 -4.98 -11.57
CA MET A 413 13.82 -5.45 -10.75
C MET A 413 14.11 -6.92 -11.09
N PRO A 414 15.39 -7.34 -11.24
CA PRO A 414 15.75 -8.74 -11.40
C PRO A 414 15.26 -9.59 -10.23
N SER A 415 14.89 -10.85 -10.50
CA SER A 415 14.42 -11.77 -9.45
C SER A 415 15.49 -12.14 -8.43
N ASP A 416 16.75 -11.97 -8.79
CA ASP A 416 17.94 -12.22 -7.97
C ASP A 416 18.59 -10.93 -7.42
N ALA A 417 17.86 -9.81 -7.41
CA ALA A 417 18.32 -8.57 -6.82
C ALA A 417 18.67 -8.75 -5.34
N CYS A 418 19.83 -8.22 -4.94
CA CYS A 418 20.39 -8.40 -3.62
C CYS A 418 20.14 -7.19 -2.72
N ALA A 419 19.77 -7.41 -1.46
CA ALA A 419 19.54 -6.39 -0.45
C ALA A 419 20.80 -5.94 0.30
N SER A 420 21.98 -6.47 -0.02
CA SER A 420 23.20 -6.35 0.81
C SER A 420 23.58 -4.90 1.15
N ILE A 421 23.44 -3.96 0.20
CA ILE A 421 23.78 -2.55 0.41
C ILE A 421 22.85 -1.92 1.46
N TRP A 422 21.53 -2.16 1.35
CA TRP A 422 20.54 -1.62 2.30
C TRP A 422 20.67 -2.25 3.69
N LEU A 423 20.97 -3.56 3.74
CA LEU A 423 21.17 -4.28 5.02
C LEU A 423 22.48 -3.88 5.69
N ALA A 424 23.54 -3.59 4.94
CA ALA A 424 24.80 -3.06 5.50
C ALA A 424 24.58 -1.69 6.15
N GLU A 425 23.83 -0.78 5.51
CA GLU A 425 23.49 0.51 6.11
C GLU A 425 22.66 0.36 7.40
N LEU A 426 21.76 -0.63 7.46
CA LEU A 426 21.01 -0.92 8.69
C LEU A 426 21.90 -1.49 9.80
N GLU A 427 22.89 -2.33 9.49
CA GLU A 427 23.82 -2.86 10.49
C GLU A 427 24.69 -1.75 11.09
N GLU A 428 25.19 -0.83 10.28
CA GLU A 428 25.92 0.35 10.76
C GLU A 428 25.06 1.22 11.71
N LEU A 429 23.77 1.37 11.41
CA LEU A 429 22.82 2.08 12.28
C LEU A 429 22.61 1.37 13.62
N LYS A 430 22.50 0.05 13.60
CA LYS A 430 22.30 -0.76 14.81
C LYS A 430 23.45 -0.63 15.77
N ASP A 431 24.69 -0.66 15.24
CA ASP A 431 25.89 -0.46 16.03
C ASP A 431 25.93 0.93 16.67
N ALA A 432 25.53 1.97 15.94
CA ALA A 432 25.43 3.33 16.46
C ALA A 432 24.37 3.49 17.57
N VAL A 433 23.20 2.86 17.40
CA VAL A 433 22.10 2.87 18.40
C VAL A 433 22.48 2.08 19.66
N SER A 434 23.28 1.02 19.53
CA SER A 434 23.72 0.20 20.66
C SER A 434 24.83 0.83 21.51
N GLN A 435 25.49 1.88 20.99
CA GLN A 435 26.60 2.59 21.65
C GLN A 435 26.18 3.92 22.28
N GLY A 436 24.97 4.39 22.07
CA GLY A 436 24.41 5.62 22.63
C GLY A 436 23.31 5.35 23.64
#